data_5ee406bb688a3caf013d1758d329cdef
#
_entry.id   5ee406bb688a3caf013d1758d329cdef
#
_cell.length_a   1.000
_cell.length_b   1.000
_cell.length_c   1.000
_cell.angle_alpha   90.00
_cell.angle_beta   90.00
_cell.angle_gamma   90.00
#
_symmetry.space_group_name_H-M   'P 1'
#
loop_
_entity.id
_entity.type
_entity.pdbx_description
1 polymer ?
#
loop_
_entity_poly.entity_id
_entity_poly.type
_entity_poly.pdbx_seq_one_letter_code
_entity_poly.pdbx_strand_id
1 'polypeptide(L)'
;MFIIHGKTCDWELVIGLETHIEVLSNSKLFSGASADYTPTVAPNTQVSMVDAAMPGMLPVLNEYCVDQAIKFGLGINAEISRVSRFARKQYFYPATTDHRWFFCWL
;
A
#
# COMPACT_ATOMS: atom_id res chain seq x y z
N MET A 1 -20.25 -11.32 19.91
CA MET A 1 -21.21 -10.35 19.36
C MET A 1 -21.63 -9.47 20.53
N PHE A 2 -21.39 -8.16 20.45
CA PHE A 2 -21.75 -7.22 21.51
C PHE A 2 -23.02 -6.48 21.11
N ILE A 3 -24.12 -6.74 21.83
CA ILE A 3 -25.44 -6.18 21.54
C ILE A 3 -25.81 -5.17 22.61
N ILE A 4 -26.24 -3.98 22.19
CA ILE A 4 -26.77 -2.93 23.05
C ILE A 4 -28.29 -2.91 22.89
N HIS A 5 -29.02 -3.18 23.96
CA HIS A 5 -30.48 -3.16 23.93
C HIS A 5 -30.98 -1.70 23.99
N GLY A 6 -31.61 -1.26 22.90
CA GLY A 6 -32.23 0.05 22.81
C GLY A 6 -33.71 0.01 23.15
N LYS A 7 -34.36 1.19 23.23
CA LYS A 7 -35.80 1.28 23.53
C LYS A 7 -36.69 0.79 22.39
N THR A 8 -36.23 0.86 21.14
CA THR A 8 -37.01 0.55 19.92
C THR A 8 -36.44 -0.65 19.16
N CYS A 9 -35.15 -0.92 19.26
CA CYS A 9 -34.48 -2.02 18.60
C CYS A 9 -33.14 -2.31 19.29
N ASP A 10 -32.58 -3.47 19.00
CA ASP A 10 -31.25 -3.86 19.45
C ASP A 10 -30.21 -3.38 18.43
N TRP A 11 -29.05 -3.00 18.93
CA TRP A 11 -27.93 -2.50 18.14
C TRP A 11 -26.74 -3.44 18.27
N GLU A 12 -26.14 -3.81 17.16
CA GLU A 12 -24.87 -4.53 17.15
C GLU A 12 -23.72 -3.54 17.02
N LEU A 13 -22.73 -3.63 17.91
CA LEU A 13 -21.50 -2.86 17.79
C LEU A 13 -20.55 -3.58 16.84
N VAL A 14 -20.25 -2.95 15.71
CA VAL A 14 -19.27 -3.40 14.74
C VAL A 14 -18.16 -2.37 14.65
N ILE A 15 -16.91 -2.78 14.88
CA ILE A 15 -15.73 -1.92 14.80
C ILE A 15 -14.80 -2.49 13.74
N GLY A 16 -14.45 -1.67 12.76
CA GLY A 16 -13.39 -1.95 11.79
C GLY A 16 -12.14 -1.14 12.14
N LEU A 17 -10.98 -1.74 11.98
CA LEU A 17 -9.68 -1.08 12.09
C LEU A 17 -8.96 -1.16 10.75
N GLU A 18 -8.41 -0.05 10.31
CA GLU A 18 -7.55 0.03 9.14
C GLU A 18 -6.21 0.62 9.57
N THR A 19 -5.13 -0.06 9.19
CA THR A 19 -3.77 0.38 9.52
C THR A 19 -2.94 0.40 8.26
N HIS A 20 -2.05 1.39 8.16
CA HIS A 20 -1.09 1.51 7.08
C HIS A 20 0.30 1.14 7.58
N ILE A 21 0.99 0.29 6.82
CA ILE A 21 2.33 -0.17 7.14
C ILE A 21 3.21 0.15 5.95
N GLU A 22 4.28 0.88 6.21
CA GLU A 22 5.29 1.18 5.22
C GLU A 22 6.46 0.23 5.37
N VAL A 23 6.78 -0.47 4.28
CA VAL A 23 7.94 -1.36 4.21
C VAL A 23 9.19 -0.53 3.96
N LEU A 24 10.19 -0.68 4.83
CA LEU A 24 11.50 -0.07 4.65
C LEU A 24 12.25 -0.78 3.52
N SER A 25 12.33 -0.16 2.37
CA SER A 25 13.01 -0.66 1.18
C SER A 25 13.83 0.45 0.54
N ASN A 26 14.97 0.12 -0.07
CA ASN A 26 15.80 1.08 -0.79
C ASN A 26 15.20 1.48 -2.13
N SER A 27 14.35 0.65 -2.71
CA SER A 27 13.65 0.91 -3.97
C SER A 27 12.15 0.69 -3.83
N LYS A 28 11.39 1.28 -4.75
CA LYS A 28 9.92 1.20 -4.76
C LYS A 28 9.43 -0.22 -5.05
N LEU A 29 8.15 -0.47 -4.73
CA LEU A 29 7.51 -1.77 -4.92
C LEU A 29 7.46 -2.21 -6.39
N PHE A 30 7.20 -1.29 -7.32
CA PHE A 30 6.96 -1.59 -8.73
C PHE A 30 8.02 -1.03 -9.68
N SER A 31 9.07 -0.42 -9.14
CA SER A 31 10.14 0.15 -9.95
C SER A 31 11.46 0.17 -9.20
N GLY A 32 12.56 0.27 -9.94
CA GLY A 32 13.90 0.42 -9.37
C GLY A 32 14.23 1.81 -8.85
N ALA A 33 13.30 2.78 -8.92
CA ALA A 33 13.53 4.11 -8.39
C ALA A 33 13.69 4.06 -6.87
N SER A 34 14.51 4.97 -6.33
CA SER A 34 14.74 5.06 -4.88
C SER A 34 13.46 5.31 -4.12
N ALA A 35 13.33 4.68 -2.95
CA ALA A 35 12.24 4.90 -1.99
C ALA A 35 12.66 5.84 -0.85
N ASP A 36 13.73 6.61 -1.01
CA ASP A 36 14.17 7.60 -0.03
C ASP A 36 13.26 8.84 -0.06
N TYR A 37 12.55 9.09 1.04
CA TYR A 37 11.63 10.22 1.21
C TYR A 37 12.18 11.26 2.20
N THR A 38 13.49 11.31 2.40
CA THR A 38 14.07 12.31 3.29
C THR A 38 13.81 13.73 2.77
N PRO A 39 13.66 14.74 3.64
CA PRO A 39 13.42 16.13 3.23
C PRO A 39 14.51 16.74 2.35
N THR A 40 15.68 16.11 2.30
CA THR A 40 16.83 16.54 1.49
C THR A 40 16.69 16.16 0.01
N VAL A 41 15.80 15.24 -0.32
CA VAL A 41 15.55 14.80 -1.70
C VAL A 41 14.64 15.79 -2.40
N ALA A 42 15.07 16.31 -3.55
CA ALA A 42 14.24 17.23 -4.33
C ALA A 42 12.96 16.52 -4.84
N PRO A 43 11.82 17.23 -4.90
CA PRO A 43 10.58 16.67 -5.40
C PRO A 43 10.73 16.14 -6.83
N ASN A 44 10.06 15.02 -7.14
CA ASN A 44 10.00 14.40 -8.47
C ASN A 44 11.35 13.97 -9.08
N THR A 45 12.37 13.78 -8.27
CA THR A 45 13.69 13.30 -8.75
C THR A 45 13.82 11.78 -8.71
N GLN A 46 12.99 11.10 -7.92
CA GLN A 46 13.01 9.64 -7.77
C GLN A 46 11.86 9.01 -8.58
N VAL A 47 11.93 9.16 -9.89
CA VAL A 47 10.89 8.74 -10.83
C VAL A 47 11.50 7.88 -11.92
N SER A 48 11.01 6.65 -12.08
CA SER A 48 11.30 5.79 -13.22
C SER A 48 10.25 5.97 -14.33
N MET A 49 10.50 5.40 -15.49
CA MET A 49 9.51 5.41 -16.58
C MET A 49 8.20 4.73 -16.20
N VAL A 50 8.25 3.70 -15.34
CA VAL A 50 7.06 3.03 -14.77
C VAL A 50 6.29 3.98 -13.88
N ASP A 51 7.00 4.74 -13.01
CA ASP A 51 6.37 5.71 -12.12
C ASP A 51 5.71 6.86 -12.90
N ALA A 52 6.34 7.28 -14.00
CA ALA A 52 5.83 8.30 -14.92
C ALA A 52 4.70 7.80 -15.84
N ALA A 53 4.28 6.54 -15.71
CA ALA A 53 3.24 5.93 -16.55
C ALA A 53 3.53 6.03 -18.07
N MET A 54 4.77 5.93 -18.46
CA MET A 54 5.13 5.97 -19.87
C MET A 54 4.49 4.81 -20.65
N PRO A 55 4.03 5.01 -21.89
CA PRO A 55 3.41 3.98 -22.68
C PRO A 55 4.31 2.75 -22.85
N GLY A 56 3.73 1.56 -22.71
CA GLY A 56 4.45 0.28 -22.86
C GLY A 56 5.29 -0.15 -21.67
N MET A 57 5.39 0.66 -20.62
CA MET A 57 6.15 0.30 -19.42
C MET A 57 5.29 -0.53 -18.48
N LEU A 58 5.80 -1.69 -18.10
CA LEU A 58 5.16 -2.59 -17.15
C LEU A 58 5.91 -2.57 -15.79
N PRO A 59 5.18 -2.62 -14.67
CA PRO A 59 5.79 -2.68 -13.36
C PRO A 59 6.52 -4.02 -13.16
N VAL A 60 7.64 -3.96 -12.44
CA VAL A 60 8.39 -5.13 -11.96
C VAL A 60 8.30 -5.13 -10.45
N LEU A 61 7.87 -6.27 -9.90
CA LEU A 61 7.67 -6.42 -8.46
C LEU A 61 9.02 -6.52 -7.74
N ASN A 62 9.16 -5.75 -6.66
CA ASN A 62 10.31 -5.81 -5.78
C ASN A 62 10.15 -6.99 -4.80
N GLU A 63 10.95 -8.04 -4.98
CA GLU A 63 10.92 -9.26 -4.15
C GLU A 63 11.16 -8.94 -2.67
N TYR A 64 12.08 -8.04 -2.36
CA TYR A 64 12.34 -7.64 -0.97
C TYR A 64 11.09 -7.10 -0.27
N CYS A 65 10.29 -6.28 -0.95
CA CYS A 65 9.05 -5.76 -0.38
C CYS A 65 8.04 -6.88 -0.11
N VAL A 66 7.94 -7.86 -1.01
CA VAL A 66 7.08 -9.04 -0.83
C VAL A 66 7.51 -9.86 0.37
N ASP A 67 8.80 -10.12 0.50
CA ASP A 67 9.35 -10.86 1.64
C ASP A 67 9.07 -10.17 2.98
N GLN A 68 9.20 -8.84 3.02
CA GLN A 68 8.88 -8.08 4.23
C GLN A 68 7.37 -8.12 4.54
N ALA A 69 6.52 -8.03 3.53
CA ALA A 69 5.07 -8.15 3.71
C ALA A 69 4.68 -9.53 4.24
N ILE A 70 5.30 -10.60 3.72
CA ILE A 70 5.09 -11.97 4.21
C ILE A 70 5.55 -12.11 5.66
N LYS A 71 6.74 -11.61 6.00
CA LYS A 71 7.25 -11.64 7.39
C LYS A 71 6.32 -10.91 8.34
N PHE A 72 5.81 -9.75 7.93
CA PHE A 72 4.84 -9.01 8.71
C PHE A 72 3.54 -9.82 8.90
N GLY A 73 3.00 -10.37 7.83
CA GLY A 73 1.79 -11.20 7.88
C GLY A 73 1.93 -12.40 8.82
N LEU A 74 3.08 -13.09 8.77
CA LEU A 74 3.39 -14.18 9.70
C LEU A 74 3.49 -13.70 11.14
N GLY A 75 4.06 -12.51 11.36
CA GLY A 75 4.20 -11.91 12.70
C GLY A 75 2.87 -11.59 13.38
N ILE A 76 1.83 -11.27 12.61
CA ILE A 76 0.48 -11.02 13.11
C ILE A 76 -0.46 -12.23 13.02
N ASN A 77 0.08 -13.42 12.70
CA ASN A 77 -0.70 -14.66 12.48
C ASN A 77 -1.75 -14.55 11.37
N ALA A 78 -1.47 -13.77 10.33
CA ALA A 78 -2.35 -13.70 9.16
C ALA A 78 -2.21 -14.94 8.27
N GLU A 79 -3.30 -15.29 7.59
CA GLU A 79 -3.28 -16.29 6.53
C GLU A 79 -2.64 -15.68 5.28
N ILE A 80 -1.54 -16.26 4.80
CA ILE A 80 -0.83 -15.76 3.63
C ILE A 80 -1.36 -16.42 2.36
N SER A 81 -1.94 -15.63 1.46
CA SER A 81 -2.35 -16.12 0.15
C SER A 81 -1.14 -16.51 -0.70
N ARG A 82 -1.17 -17.72 -1.29
CA ARG A 82 -0.11 -18.19 -2.18
C ARG A 82 -0.20 -17.58 -3.58
N VAL A 83 -1.32 -16.97 -3.91
CA VAL A 83 -1.55 -16.33 -5.20
C VAL A 83 -2.08 -14.94 -4.94
N SER A 84 -1.31 -13.93 -5.33
CA SER A 84 -1.69 -12.53 -5.24
C SER A 84 -1.70 -11.88 -6.61
N ARG A 85 -2.60 -10.93 -6.81
CA ARG A 85 -2.67 -10.11 -8.03
C ARG A 85 -2.52 -8.66 -7.63
N PHE A 86 -1.66 -7.96 -8.34
CA PHE A 86 -1.45 -6.53 -8.12
C PHE A 86 -2.23 -5.75 -9.17
N ALA A 87 -3.02 -4.78 -8.70
CA ALA A 87 -3.65 -3.78 -9.54
C ALA A 87 -2.99 -2.43 -9.24
N ARG A 88 -2.62 -1.69 -10.27
CA ARG A 88 -2.03 -0.36 -10.14
C ARG A 88 -2.88 0.65 -10.86
N LYS A 89 -3.23 1.74 -10.18
CA LYS A 89 -3.88 2.90 -10.79
C LYS A 89 -2.99 4.13 -10.58
N GLN A 90 -2.71 4.83 -11.67
CA GLN A 90 -1.93 6.05 -11.62
C GLN A 90 -2.86 7.25 -11.54
N TYR A 91 -2.56 8.18 -10.61
CA TYR A 91 -3.34 9.39 -10.39
C TYR A 91 -2.44 10.60 -10.62
N PHE A 92 -2.80 11.44 -11.59
CA PHE A 92 -2.09 12.66 -11.94
C PHE A 92 -3.01 13.87 -11.70
N TYR A 93 -3.36 14.13 -10.43
CA TYR A 93 -4.18 15.27 -10.08
C TYR A 93 -3.34 16.35 -9.41
N PRO A 94 -3.36 17.61 -9.89
CA PRO A 94 -2.60 18.70 -9.30
C PRO A 94 -2.92 18.99 -7.84
N ALA A 95 -4.13 18.64 -7.40
CA ALA A 95 -4.63 18.87 -6.03
C ALA A 95 -4.23 17.77 -5.03
N THR A 96 -3.73 16.63 -5.48
CA THR A 96 -3.27 15.56 -4.60
C THR A 96 -1.80 15.76 -4.27
N THR A 97 -1.53 16.52 -3.22
CA THR A 97 -0.17 16.71 -2.70
C THR A 97 0.36 15.49 -1.94
N ASP A 98 -0.49 14.52 -1.67
CA ASP A 98 -0.15 13.32 -0.91
C ASP A 98 -0.20 12.09 -1.82
N HIS A 99 0.88 11.85 -2.56
CA HIS A 99 1.03 10.71 -3.48
C HIS A 99 1.30 9.37 -2.78
N ARG A 100 1.03 9.27 -1.48
CA ARG A 100 1.35 8.11 -0.65
C ARG A 100 0.31 7.01 -0.64
N TRP A 101 -0.82 7.17 -1.30
CA TRP A 101 -1.92 6.21 -1.25
C TRP A 101 -1.80 5.19 -2.40
N PHE A 102 -1.03 4.16 -2.17
CA PHE A 102 -1.11 2.95 -2.98
C PHE A 102 -1.95 1.92 -2.23
N PHE A 103 -3.17 1.69 -2.67
CA PHE A 103 -3.94 0.57 -2.18
C PHE A 103 -3.42 -0.71 -2.82
N CYS A 104 -2.74 -1.51 -2.03
CA CYS A 104 -2.47 -2.90 -2.37
C CYS A 104 -3.51 -3.74 -1.59
N TRP A 105 -4.43 -4.36 -2.28
CA TRP A 105 -5.29 -5.39 -1.69
C TRP A 105 -4.49 -6.68 -1.70
N LEU A 106 -4.12 -7.16 -0.53
CA LEU A 106 -3.61 -8.51 -0.33
C LEU A 106 -4.76 -9.48 -0.16
#